data_6a7363f5b8e63a4366923875ad8db9a5
#
_entry.id   6a7363f5b8e63a4366923875ad8db9a5
#
_cell.length_a   1.000
_cell.length_b   1.000
_cell.length_c   1.000
_cell.angle_alpha   90.00
_cell.angle_beta   90.00
_cell.angle_gamma   90.00
#
_symmetry.space_group_name_H-M   'P 1'
#
loop_
_entity.id
_entity.type
_entity.pdbx_description
1 polymer ?
#
loop_
_entity_poly.entity_id
_entity_poly.type
_entity_poly.pdbx_seq_one_letter_code
_entity_poly.pdbx_strand_id
1 'polypeptide(L)'
;MNISSKAKTSYAKEHQELELHGCFLYRNLLDDVAVTNWLRHCSAAFETEDSGMLRSRGSLYGSRSLLRVLPNVVELAQRYALRRFIDEVLGTGWGVVRGLFFDKPPERSWTLPWHRDRTIAVEAHANVEHFTNPTVKAGIPHLVAPQWLLERMLTLRIHLDEVNAENGPLVVLPGSHRCAVCDDDLATASEAAMVPIHCQAGDVFVMRPLLAHTSLLSMPGTSRHRRTIHLELAPANVLPAPLQWHDFVD
;
A
#
# COMPACT_ATOMS: atom_id res chain seq x y z
N MET A 1 41.90 -4.06 -18.87
CA MET A 1 40.64 -3.42 -19.28
C MET A 1 39.77 -3.27 -18.07
N ASN A 2 39.64 -2.03 -17.59
CA ASN A 2 38.85 -1.71 -16.41
C ASN A 2 37.35 -1.74 -16.78
N ILE A 3 36.64 -2.78 -16.38
CA ILE A 3 35.17 -2.80 -16.45
C ILE A 3 34.66 -2.06 -15.23
N SER A 4 34.49 -0.79 -15.49
CA SER A 4 33.63 0.21 -14.87
C SER A 4 32.83 -0.25 -13.64
N SER A 5 33.19 0.26 -12.49
CA SER A 5 32.41 0.40 -11.28
C SER A 5 31.28 1.44 -11.44
N LYS A 6 30.45 1.36 -12.49
CA LYS A 6 29.27 2.19 -12.67
C LYS A 6 28.03 1.46 -12.17
N ALA A 7 27.35 2.13 -11.23
CA ALA A 7 26.02 1.88 -10.70
C ALA A 7 25.92 0.91 -9.52
N LYS A 8 26.61 1.16 -8.43
CA LYS A 8 25.94 1.07 -7.12
C LYS A 8 25.12 2.35 -6.99
N THR A 9 23.95 2.41 -7.60
CA THR A 9 22.93 3.39 -7.19
C THR A 9 22.59 2.98 -5.76
N SER A 10 23.18 3.68 -4.81
CA SER A 10 22.95 3.43 -3.40
C SER A 10 21.55 3.92 -3.08
N TYR A 11 20.64 3.05 -2.69
CA TYR A 11 19.36 3.41 -2.08
C TYR A 11 19.54 3.86 -0.62
N ALA A 12 20.73 4.35 -0.26
CA ALA A 12 21.05 4.72 1.12
C ALA A 12 20.11 5.79 1.68
N LYS A 13 19.67 6.72 0.84
CA LYS A 13 18.72 7.75 1.25
C LYS A 13 17.33 7.15 1.48
N GLU A 14 16.84 6.34 0.55
CA GLU A 14 15.53 5.67 0.64
C GLU A 14 15.48 4.72 1.84
N HIS A 15 16.55 3.99 2.12
CA HIS A 15 16.70 3.18 3.32
C HIS A 15 16.67 4.03 4.60
N GLN A 16 17.43 5.12 4.62
CA GLN A 16 17.43 6.03 5.76
C GLN A 16 16.06 6.63 6.03
N GLU A 17 15.36 7.10 5.00
CA GLU A 17 14.00 7.63 5.11
C GLU A 17 13.02 6.57 5.63
N LEU A 18 13.09 5.35 5.09
CA LEU A 18 12.23 4.25 5.53
C LEU A 18 12.50 3.86 7.00
N GLU A 19 13.76 3.84 7.44
CA GLU A 19 14.12 3.51 8.82
C GLU A 19 13.80 4.65 9.80
N LEU A 20 13.99 5.90 9.41
CA LEU A 20 13.74 7.05 10.30
C LEU A 20 12.27 7.42 10.36
N HIS A 21 11.61 7.46 9.21
CA HIS A 21 10.27 8.01 9.05
C HIS A 21 9.19 6.94 8.82
N GLY A 22 9.59 5.71 8.48
CA GLY A 22 8.66 4.62 8.13
C GLY A 22 8.11 4.72 6.72
N CYS A 23 8.56 5.68 5.94
CA CYS A 23 8.08 5.90 4.58
C CYS A 23 9.03 6.79 3.76
N PHE A 24 8.88 6.74 2.44
CA PHE A 24 9.44 7.71 1.52
C PHE A 24 8.62 7.74 0.22
N LEU A 25 8.86 8.75 -0.62
CA LEU A 25 8.19 8.91 -1.89
C LEU A 25 9.18 8.68 -3.03
N TYR A 26 8.94 7.62 -3.81
CA TYR A 26 9.66 7.32 -5.04
C TYR A 26 9.00 8.09 -6.18
N ARG A 27 9.72 9.06 -6.73
CA ARG A 27 9.20 9.96 -7.76
C ARG A 27 9.30 9.36 -9.15
N ASN A 28 8.26 9.61 -9.98
CA ASN A 28 8.25 9.32 -11.42
C ASN A 28 8.61 7.86 -11.77
N LEU A 29 8.10 6.88 -11.01
CA LEU A 29 8.28 5.46 -11.34
C LEU A 29 7.57 5.11 -12.65
N LEU A 30 6.40 5.70 -12.88
CA LEU A 30 5.61 5.57 -14.09
C LEU A 30 5.59 6.91 -14.83
N ASP A 31 5.79 6.86 -16.14
CA ASP A 31 5.51 7.99 -17.02
C ASP A 31 4.01 8.10 -17.33
N ASP A 32 3.60 9.18 -17.99
CA ASP A 32 2.19 9.45 -18.31
C ASP A 32 1.55 8.36 -19.17
N VAL A 33 2.33 7.74 -20.05
CA VAL A 33 1.86 6.64 -20.92
C VAL A 33 1.56 5.41 -20.06
N ALA A 34 2.47 5.06 -19.15
CA ALA A 34 2.27 3.95 -18.22
C ALA A 34 1.08 4.19 -17.29
N VAL A 35 0.95 5.40 -16.74
CA VAL A 35 -0.20 5.79 -15.90
C VAL A 35 -1.51 5.63 -16.68
N THR A 36 -1.58 6.16 -17.90
CA THR A 36 -2.77 6.04 -18.75
C THR A 36 -3.11 4.56 -19.04
N ASN A 37 -2.10 3.73 -19.29
CA ASN A 37 -2.30 2.31 -19.53
C ASN A 37 -2.83 1.59 -18.28
N TRP A 38 -2.27 1.89 -17.10
CA TRP A 38 -2.76 1.29 -15.85
C TRP A 38 -4.18 1.72 -15.51
N LEU A 39 -4.55 2.99 -15.74
CA LEU A 39 -5.93 3.45 -15.61
C LEU A 39 -6.89 2.66 -16.50
N ARG A 40 -6.49 2.41 -17.75
CA ARG A 40 -7.28 1.61 -18.70
C ARG A 40 -7.40 0.14 -18.28
N HIS A 41 -6.29 -0.47 -17.82
CA HIS A 41 -6.30 -1.85 -17.31
C HIS A 41 -7.22 -2.00 -16.10
N CYS A 42 -7.16 -1.07 -15.15
CA CYS A 42 -8.05 -1.06 -13.98
C CYS A 42 -9.52 -0.95 -14.43
N SER A 43 -9.85 0.00 -15.31
CA SER A 43 -11.22 0.18 -15.79
C SER A 43 -11.75 -1.10 -16.48
N ALA A 44 -10.98 -1.68 -17.39
CA ALA A 44 -11.38 -2.89 -18.10
C ALA A 44 -11.56 -4.10 -17.16
N ALA A 45 -10.66 -4.27 -16.19
CA ALA A 45 -10.77 -5.34 -15.20
C ALA A 45 -12.04 -5.23 -14.35
N PHE A 46 -12.46 -4.00 -14.03
CA PHE A 46 -13.61 -3.74 -13.17
C PHE A 46 -14.96 -3.80 -13.92
N GLU A 47 -14.96 -3.81 -15.24
CA GLU A 47 -16.16 -4.04 -16.05
C GLU A 47 -16.55 -5.53 -16.09
N THR A 48 -15.57 -6.42 -15.98
CA THR A 48 -15.78 -7.86 -16.21
C THR A 48 -15.95 -8.68 -14.94
N GLU A 49 -15.55 -8.15 -13.77
CA GLU A 49 -15.49 -8.90 -12.51
C GLU A 49 -16.18 -8.13 -11.38
N ASP A 50 -17.11 -8.79 -10.69
CA ASP A 50 -17.90 -8.17 -9.61
C ASP A 50 -17.46 -8.59 -8.18
N SER A 51 -16.75 -9.69 -8.06
CA SER A 51 -16.31 -10.20 -6.75
C SER A 51 -15.20 -9.32 -6.14
N GLY A 52 -15.39 -8.93 -4.88
CA GLY A 52 -14.47 -8.07 -4.16
C GLY A 52 -14.49 -6.59 -4.56
N MET A 53 -15.39 -6.20 -5.48
CA MET A 53 -15.60 -4.81 -5.88
C MET A 53 -16.34 -4.03 -4.80
N LEU A 54 -15.87 -2.83 -4.52
CA LEU A 54 -16.49 -1.90 -3.61
C LEU A 54 -17.31 -0.89 -4.40
N ARG A 55 -18.65 -1.07 -4.39
CA ARG A 55 -19.59 -0.21 -5.11
C ARG A 55 -20.48 0.56 -4.13
N SER A 56 -20.88 1.75 -4.52
CA SER A 56 -21.92 2.51 -3.81
C SER A 56 -22.71 3.31 -4.82
N ARG A 57 -24.05 3.21 -4.73
CA ARG A 57 -24.99 3.85 -5.69
C ARG A 57 -24.63 3.57 -7.14
N GLY A 58 -24.14 2.36 -7.44
CA GLY A 58 -23.72 1.95 -8.79
C GLY A 58 -22.28 2.32 -9.18
N SER A 59 -21.63 3.28 -8.49
CA SER A 59 -20.26 3.69 -8.80
C SER A 59 -19.22 2.83 -8.07
N LEU A 60 -18.21 2.37 -8.79
CA LEU A 60 -17.05 1.69 -8.23
C LEU A 60 -16.17 2.70 -7.48
N TYR A 61 -15.71 2.34 -6.29
CA TYR A 61 -14.74 3.14 -5.54
C TYR A 61 -13.57 2.32 -5.00
N GLY A 62 -13.50 1.04 -5.32
CA GLY A 62 -12.38 0.20 -4.94
C GLY A 62 -12.54 -1.27 -5.27
N SER A 63 -11.46 -2.00 -5.11
CA SER A 63 -11.41 -3.46 -5.16
C SER A 63 -10.56 -3.98 -4.02
N ARG A 64 -11.01 -5.06 -3.37
CA ARG A 64 -10.26 -5.79 -2.34
C ARG A 64 -9.56 -7.04 -2.87
N SER A 65 -9.78 -7.38 -4.14
CA SER A 65 -9.26 -8.60 -4.77
C SER A 65 -8.51 -8.25 -6.07
N LEU A 66 -7.66 -7.20 -6.02
CA LEU A 66 -7.00 -6.68 -7.23
C LEU A 66 -6.10 -7.73 -7.89
N LEU A 67 -5.39 -8.55 -7.11
CA LEU A 67 -4.53 -9.62 -7.66
C LEU A 67 -5.31 -10.63 -8.49
N ARG A 68 -6.57 -10.87 -8.15
CA ARG A 68 -7.43 -11.80 -8.89
C ARG A 68 -7.97 -11.18 -10.18
N VAL A 69 -8.40 -9.92 -10.14
CA VAL A 69 -9.03 -9.25 -11.30
C VAL A 69 -8.01 -8.63 -12.25
N LEU A 70 -6.82 -8.34 -11.77
CA LEU A 70 -5.73 -7.73 -12.53
C LEU A 70 -4.39 -8.34 -12.10
N PRO A 71 -4.11 -9.64 -12.41
CA PRO A 71 -2.93 -10.34 -11.90
C PRO A 71 -1.60 -9.69 -12.27
N ASN A 72 -1.51 -9.08 -13.45
CA ASN A 72 -0.31 -8.39 -13.92
C ASN A 72 0.03 -7.12 -13.13
N VAL A 73 -0.80 -6.69 -12.16
CA VAL A 73 -0.51 -5.54 -11.29
C VAL A 73 0.78 -5.73 -10.48
N VAL A 74 1.22 -6.97 -10.27
CA VAL A 74 2.49 -7.29 -9.59
C VAL A 74 3.72 -6.77 -10.35
N GLU A 75 3.63 -6.59 -11.67
CA GLU A 75 4.69 -6.01 -12.50
C GLU A 75 5.11 -4.62 -12.03
N LEU A 76 4.22 -3.89 -11.34
CA LEU A 76 4.54 -2.59 -10.75
C LEU A 76 5.63 -2.70 -9.68
N ALA A 77 5.58 -3.74 -8.84
CA ALA A 77 6.62 -4.01 -7.83
C ALA A 77 7.89 -4.60 -8.46
N GLN A 78 7.78 -5.24 -9.63
CA GLN A 78 8.89 -5.85 -10.35
C GLN A 78 9.70 -4.86 -11.22
N ARG A 79 9.31 -3.57 -11.30
CA ARG A 79 10.08 -2.55 -12.03
C ARG A 79 11.48 -2.44 -11.44
N TYR A 80 12.49 -2.48 -12.30
CA TYR A 80 13.90 -2.69 -11.94
C TYR A 80 14.38 -1.89 -10.71
N ALA A 81 14.15 -0.58 -10.70
CA ALA A 81 14.62 0.26 -9.60
C ALA A 81 13.89 -0.04 -8.27
N LEU A 82 12.57 -0.23 -8.32
CA LEU A 82 11.77 -0.55 -7.13
C LEU A 82 12.07 -1.96 -6.63
N ARG A 83 12.15 -2.94 -7.53
CA ARG A 83 12.51 -4.32 -7.21
C ARG A 83 13.83 -4.41 -6.45
N ARG A 84 14.88 -3.75 -6.94
CA ARG A 84 16.17 -3.74 -6.26
C ARG A 84 16.10 -3.18 -4.84
N PHE A 85 15.36 -2.09 -4.65
CA PHE A 85 15.12 -1.55 -3.32
C PHE A 85 14.40 -2.56 -2.42
N ILE A 86 13.35 -3.21 -2.94
CA ILE A 86 12.58 -4.21 -2.18
C ILE A 86 13.47 -5.41 -1.84
N ASP A 87 14.31 -5.88 -2.77
CA ASP A 87 15.28 -6.98 -2.53
C ASP A 87 16.25 -6.62 -1.39
N GLU A 88 16.67 -5.37 -1.28
CA GLU A 88 17.54 -4.89 -0.18
C GLU A 88 16.80 -4.84 1.17
N VAL A 89 15.49 -4.52 1.18
CA VAL A 89 14.69 -4.36 2.40
C VAL A 89 14.09 -5.67 2.91
N LEU A 90 13.56 -6.50 2.01
CA LEU A 90 12.84 -7.74 2.37
C LEU A 90 13.69 -9.00 2.17
N GLY A 91 14.86 -8.89 1.53
CA GLY A 91 15.63 -10.03 1.04
C GLY A 91 15.06 -10.55 -0.28
N THR A 92 15.72 -11.51 -0.89
CA THR A 92 15.22 -12.23 -2.07
C THR A 92 14.10 -13.21 -1.68
N GLY A 93 13.14 -13.44 -2.57
CA GLY A 93 12.02 -14.36 -2.30
C GLY A 93 10.84 -13.69 -1.58
N TRP A 94 10.63 -12.42 -1.83
CA TRP A 94 9.39 -11.72 -1.47
C TRP A 94 8.34 -11.87 -2.57
N GLY A 95 7.08 -11.67 -2.20
CA GLY A 95 5.97 -11.60 -3.13
C GLY A 95 4.94 -10.55 -2.72
N VAL A 96 4.04 -10.26 -3.63
CA VAL A 96 2.84 -9.45 -3.34
C VAL A 96 1.81 -10.36 -2.69
N VAL A 97 1.44 -10.05 -1.46
CA VAL A 97 0.52 -10.86 -0.64
C VAL A 97 -0.88 -10.30 -0.60
N ARG A 98 -1.05 -9.07 -1.09
CA ARG A 98 -2.35 -8.43 -1.21
C ARG A 98 -2.31 -7.27 -2.20
N GLY A 99 -3.37 -7.14 -3.00
CA GLY A 99 -3.57 -6.02 -3.91
C GLY A 99 -4.94 -5.38 -3.70
N LEU A 100 -4.96 -4.05 -3.55
CA LEU A 100 -6.18 -3.27 -3.41
C LEU A 100 -6.16 -2.13 -4.44
N PHE A 101 -7.35 -1.70 -4.83
CA PHE A 101 -7.53 -0.48 -5.60
C PHE A 101 -8.49 0.45 -4.84
N PHE A 102 -8.18 1.72 -4.83
CA PHE A 102 -9.02 2.75 -4.26
C PHE A 102 -9.21 3.87 -5.28
N ASP A 103 -10.45 4.25 -5.50
CA ASP A 103 -10.84 5.47 -6.20
C ASP A 103 -11.66 6.34 -5.26
N LYS A 104 -11.20 7.54 -5.02
CA LYS A 104 -11.95 8.59 -4.34
C LYS A 104 -12.41 9.58 -5.41
N PRO A 105 -13.59 9.33 -6.04
CA PRO A 105 -14.08 10.18 -7.11
C PRO A 105 -14.60 11.51 -6.58
N PRO A 106 -14.81 12.50 -7.45
CA PRO A 106 -15.28 13.84 -7.07
C PRO A 106 -16.59 13.83 -6.27
N GLU A 107 -17.54 13.00 -6.68
CA GLU A 107 -18.86 12.90 -6.08
C GLU A 107 -18.90 12.09 -4.78
N ARG A 108 -17.78 11.45 -4.43
CA ARG A 108 -17.71 10.61 -3.25
C ARG A 108 -16.37 10.70 -2.56
N SER A 109 -16.36 11.29 -1.40
CA SER A 109 -15.21 11.32 -0.51
C SER A 109 -15.52 10.61 0.81
N TRP A 110 -14.49 10.10 1.46
CA TRP A 110 -14.55 9.53 2.80
C TRP A 110 -13.26 9.81 3.56
N THR A 111 -13.34 9.79 4.87
CA THR A 111 -12.19 9.77 5.76
C THR A 111 -11.92 8.35 6.24
N LEU A 112 -10.68 8.10 6.62
CA LEU A 112 -10.34 7.01 7.52
C LEU A 112 -9.74 7.62 8.79
N PRO A 113 -10.13 7.17 9.99
CA PRO A 113 -9.49 7.61 11.22
C PRO A 113 -8.00 7.22 11.23
N TRP A 114 -7.23 7.76 12.16
CA TRP A 114 -5.87 7.33 12.38
C TRP A 114 -5.82 5.82 12.65
N HIS A 115 -4.95 5.12 11.92
CA HIS A 115 -4.79 3.67 12.04
C HIS A 115 -3.41 3.22 11.53
N ARG A 116 -3.13 1.94 11.76
CA ARG A 116 -2.03 1.18 11.16
C ARG A 116 -2.60 0.01 10.38
N ASP A 117 -1.92 -0.40 9.31
CA ASP A 117 -2.31 -1.59 8.53
C ASP A 117 -1.83 -2.85 9.25
N ARG A 118 -2.65 -3.38 10.17
CA ARG A 118 -2.30 -4.53 11.02
C ARG A 118 -2.85 -5.85 10.53
N THR A 119 -3.76 -5.85 9.56
CA THR A 119 -4.44 -7.08 9.14
C THR A 119 -3.81 -7.66 7.89
N ILE A 120 -3.52 -8.95 7.93
CA ILE A 120 -3.04 -9.73 6.79
C ILE A 120 -4.14 -10.63 6.24
N ALA A 121 -4.10 -10.94 4.94
CA ALA A 121 -4.98 -11.91 4.30
C ALA A 121 -4.34 -13.30 4.35
N VAL A 122 -5.09 -14.29 4.85
CA VAL A 122 -4.64 -15.68 4.98
C VAL A 122 -5.58 -16.63 4.26
N GLU A 123 -5.10 -17.82 3.89
CA GLU A 123 -5.91 -18.84 3.22
C GLU A 123 -7.05 -19.34 4.12
N ALA A 124 -6.74 -19.55 5.40
CA ALA A 124 -7.69 -19.96 6.41
C ALA A 124 -7.31 -19.41 7.79
N HIS A 125 -8.30 -19.22 8.65
CA HIS A 125 -8.02 -18.91 10.04
C HIS A 125 -7.40 -20.12 10.75
N ALA A 126 -6.37 -19.88 11.56
CA ALA A 126 -5.77 -20.85 12.44
C ALA A 126 -5.44 -20.18 13.78
N ASN A 127 -5.49 -20.98 14.85
CA ASN A 127 -5.08 -20.50 16.17
C ASN A 127 -3.56 -20.58 16.29
N VAL A 128 -2.92 -19.44 16.03
CA VAL A 128 -1.46 -19.29 16.11
C VAL A 128 -1.15 -18.16 17.07
N GLU A 129 -0.18 -18.36 17.94
CA GLU A 129 0.19 -17.42 18.98
C GLU A 129 0.50 -16.03 18.39
N HIS A 130 0.00 -14.98 19.01
CA HIS A 130 0.11 -13.57 18.61
C HIS A 130 -0.68 -13.15 17.35
N PHE A 131 -1.35 -14.07 16.65
CA PHE A 131 -2.31 -13.74 15.59
C PHE A 131 -3.71 -13.66 16.19
N THR A 132 -4.36 -12.51 16.02
CA THR A 132 -5.61 -12.20 16.75
C THR A 132 -6.70 -11.69 15.80
N ASN A 133 -7.90 -11.46 16.36
CA ASN A 133 -9.03 -10.81 15.69
C ASN A 133 -9.36 -11.41 14.30
N PRO A 134 -9.74 -12.69 14.22
CA PRO A 134 -10.15 -13.30 12.96
C PRO A 134 -11.36 -12.56 12.38
N THR A 135 -11.25 -12.14 11.13
CA THR A 135 -12.31 -11.44 10.39
C THR A 135 -12.38 -11.97 8.97
N VAL A 136 -13.50 -11.73 8.29
CA VAL A 136 -13.66 -12.01 6.85
C VAL A 136 -14.00 -10.71 6.14
N LYS A 137 -13.22 -10.36 5.11
CA LYS A 137 -13.44 -9.17 4.28
C LYS A 137 -13.53 -9.59 2.82
N ALA A 138 -14.66 -9.31 2.18
CA ALA A 138 -14.94 -9.75 0.79
C ALA A 138 -14.71 -11.27 0.58
N GLY A 139 -15.10 -12.10 1.54
CA GLY A 139 -14.94 -13.56 1.49
C GLY A 139 -13.53 -14.07 1.86
N ILE A 140 -12.55 -13.20 2.08
CA ILE A 140 -11.17 -13.57 2.38
C ILE A 140 -10.94 -13.53 3.90
N PRO A 141 -10.39 -14.60 4.51
CA PRO A 141 -10.01 -14.61 5.92
C PRO A 141 -8.86 -13.64 6.20
N HIS A 142 -8.96 -12.92 7.32
CA HIS A 142 -7.92 -11.99 7.78
C HIS A 142 -7.65 -12.20 9.27
N LEU A 143 -6.40 -11.94 9.66
CA LEU A 143 -5.95 -11.91 11.05
C LEU A 143 -5.20 -10.60 11.31
N VAL A 144 -5.25 -10.10 12.54
CA VAL A 144 -4.31 -9.09 13.01
C VAL A 144 -2.97 -9.78 13.25
N ALA A 145 -1.94 -9.35 12.56
CA ALA A 145 -0.61 -9.91 12.63
C ALA A 145 0.22 -9.29 13.77
N PRO A 146 1.17 -10.02 14.35
CA PRO A 146 2.08 -9.49 15.36
C PRO A 146 3.06 -8.48 14.75
N GLN A 147 3.57 -7.59 15.60
CA GLN A 147 4.47 -6.51 15.20
C GLN A 147 5.69 -7.02 14.42
N TRP A 148 6.34 -8.08 14.90
CA TRP A 148 7.54 -8.63 14.26
C TRP A 148 7.34 -9.05 12.80
N LEU A 149 6.10 -9.45 12.42
CA LEU A 149 5.76 -9.79 11.05
C LEU A 149 5.54 -8.52 10.22
N LEU A 150 4.78 -7.56 10.75
CA LEU A 150 4.48 -6.30 10.07
C LEU A 150 5.74 -5.45 9.82
N GLU A 151 6.74 -5.52 10.71
CA GLU A 151 8.06 -4.92 10.53
C GLU A 151 8.84 -5.50 9.34
N ARG A 152 8.50 -6.71 8.90
CA ARG A 152 9.10 -7.40 7.75
C ARG A 152 8.27 -7.27 6.46
N MET A 153 7.30 -6.37 6.45
CA MET A 153 6.44 -6.10 5.29
C MET A 153 6.69 -4.70 4.75
N LEU A 154 6.32 -4.50 3.50
CA LEU A 154 6.25 -3.19 2.85
C LEU A 154 4.88 -2.99 2.22
N THR A 155 4.47 -1.75 2.14
CA THR A 155 3.32 -1.30 1.37
C THR A 155 3.77 -0.33 0.28
N LEU A 156 3.32 -0.56 -0.95
CA LEU A 156 3.47 0.33 -2.08
C LEU A 156 2.13 0.95 -2.42
N ARG A 157 2.07 2.27 -2.49
CA ARG A 157 0.90 3.02 -2.95
C ARG A 157 1.25 3.73 -4.23
N ILE A 158 0.84 3.16 -5.36
CA ILE A 158 1.09 3.67 -6.69
C ILE A 158 -0.03 4.66 -7.02
N HIS A 159 0.32 5.93 -7.21
CA HIS A 159 -0.62 6.99 -7.50
C HIS A 159 -0.86 7.11 -9.01
N LEU A 160 -2.13 6.95 -9.42
CA LEU A 160 -2.53 7.09 -10.82
C LEU A 160 -3.09 8.49 -11.14
N ASP A 161 -3.28 9.31 -10.11
CA ASP A 161 -3.64 10.72 -10.21
C ASP A 161 -2.68 11.56 -9.36
N GLU A 162 -2.59 12.85 -9.68
CA GLU A 162 -2.00 13.83 -8.77
C GLU A 162 -2.81 13.87 -7.47
N VAL A 163 -2.09 13.89 -6.34
CA VAL A 163 -2.66 14.01 -5.00
C VAL A 163 -2.19 15.30 -4.36
N ASN A 164 -3.12 16.13 -3.97
CA ASN A 164 -2.89 17.40 -3.30
C ASN A 164 -3.96 17.64 -2.21
N ALA A 165 -4.04 18.84 -1.68
CA ALA A 165 -5.01 19.19 -0.62
C ALA A 165 -6.48 19.02 -1.05
N GLU A 166 -6.78 19.11 -2.37
CA GLU A 166 -8.15 19.11 -2.86
C GLU A 166 -8.81 17.73 -2.86
N ASN A 167 -8.03 16.65 -3.14
CA ASN A 167 -8.58 15.31 -3.32
C ASN A 167 -8.32 14.35 -2.17
N GLY A 168 -8.15 14.89 -0.96
CA GLY A 168 -8.11 14.16 0.28
C GLY A 168 -6.86 13.27 0.43
N PRO A 169 -5.69 13.88 0.60
CA PRO A 169 -4.42 13.16 0.72
C PRO A 169 -4.38 12.22 1.92
N LEU A 170 -3.46 11.26 1.86
CA LEU A 170 -3.02 10.55 3.03
C LEU A 170 -2.22 11.51 3.91
N VAL A 171 -2.43 11.44 5.22
CA VAL A 171 -1.59 12.12 6.22
C VAL A 171 -0.92 11.07 7.08
N VAL A 172 0.36 11.20 7.28
CA VAL A 172 1.17 10.25 8.06
C VAL A 172 1.77 10.93 9.29
N LEU A 173 2.12 10.11 10.27
CA LEU A 173 2.93 10.51 11.43
C LEU A 173 4.32 9.85 11.29
N PRO A 174 5.32 10.57 10.73
CA PRO A 174 6.65 10.00 10.51
C PRO A 174 7.28 9.46 11.78
N GLY A 175 7.94 8.30 11.67
CA GLY A 175 8.58 7.63 12.82
C GLY A 175 7.65 6.80 13.70
N SER A 176 6.32 6.91 13.55
CA SER A 176 5.34 6.21 14.37
C SER A 176 5.34 4.68 14.21
N HIS A 177 5.93 4.16 13.12
CA HIS A 177 6.08 2.73 12.88
C HIS A 177 6.95 2.02 13.94
N ARG A 178 7.81 2.76 14.63
CA ARG A 178 8.69 2.25 15.70
C ARG A 178 8.10 2.41 17.10
N CYS A 179 6.99 3.15 17.23
CA CYS A 179 6.34 3.38 18.51
C CYS A 179 5.30 2.31 18.81
N ALA A 180 5.33 1.78 20.03
CA ALA A 180 4.29 0.93 20.57
C ALA A 180 3.04 1.72 21.05
N VAL A 181 2.85 2.95 20.52
CA VAL A 181 1.73 3.82 20.89
C VAL A 181 0.41 3.17 20.43
N CYS A 182 -0.57 3.14 21.31
CA CYS A 182 -1.91 2.68 20.96
C CYS A 182 -2.52 3.55 19.86
N ASP A 183 -3.39 2.98 19.03
CA ASP A 183 -4.06 3.75 17.96
C ASP A 183 -4.92 4.89 18.54
N ASP A 184 -5.43 4.75 19.76
CA ASP A 184 -6.17 5.78 20.48
C ASP A 184 -5.31 7.02 20.83
N ASP A 185 -4.01 6.83 21.09
CA ASP A 185 -3.08 7.92 21.39
C ASP A 185 -2.71 8.73 20.13
N LEU A 186 -2.93 8.18 18.93
CA LEU A 186 -2.64 8.87 17.68
C LEU A 186 -3.55 10.10 17.46
N ALA A 187 -4.74 10.09 18.02
CA ALA A 187 -5.67 11.22 17.95
C ALA A 187 -5.13 12.46 18.73
N THR A 188 -4.19 12.27 19.63
CA THR A 188 -3.57 13.33 20.46
C THR A 188 -2.20 13.78 19.93
N ALA A 189 -1.71 13.17 18.82
CA ALA A 189 -0.45 13.58 18.22
C ALA A 189 -0.50 15.05 17.79
N SER A 190 0.61 15.76 17.98
CA SER A 190 0.73 17.16 17.58
C SER A 190 0.50 17.30 16.07
N GLU A 191 -0.39 18.20 15.67
CA GLU A 191 -0.62 18.53 14.26
C GLU A 191 0.66 18.92 13.52
N ALA A 192 1.60 19.56 14.20
CA ALA A 192 2.89 19.96 13.64
C ALA A 192 3.78 18.77 13.22
N ALA A 193 3.51 17.56 13.73
CA ALA A 193 4.24 16.35 13.37
C ALA A 193 3.57 15.60 12.20
N MET A 194 2.37 15.99 11.80
CA MET A 194 1.59 15.35 10.75
C MET A 194 2.01 15.83 9.37
N VAL A 195 2.25 14.91 8.45
CA VAL A 195 2.73 15.22 7.09
C VAL A 195 1.71 14.74 6.05
N PRO A 196 1.06 15.66 5.32
CA PRO A 196 0.24 15.29 4.16
C PRO A 196 1.13 14.82 3.00
N ILE A 197 0.75 13.71 2.39
CA ILE A 197 1.50 13.11 1.27
C ILE A 197 0.92 13.62 -0.05
N HIS A 198 1.66 14.53 -0.67
CA HIS A 198 1.36 15.05 -2.00
C HIS A 198 2.20 14.30 -3.04
N CYS A 199 1.52 13.79 -4.08
CA CYS A 199 2.11 12.96 -5.13
C CYS A 199 1.74 13.51 -6.51
N GLN A 200 2.61 13.26 -7.49
CA GLN A 200 2.23 13.33 -8.88
C GLN A 200 1.71 11.97 -9.36
N ALA A 201 0.96 11.94 -10.47
CA ALA A 201 0.65 10.69 -11.13
C ALA A 201 1.95 9.96 -11.51
N GLY A 202 2.03 8.65 -11.27
CA GLY A 202 3.24 7.87 -11.49
C GLY A 202 4.20 7.78 -10.30
N ASP A 203 3.99 8.55 -9.24
CA ASP A 203 4.75 8.42 -7.99
C ASP A 203 4.32 7.17 -7.20
N VAL A 204 5.26 6.62 -6.44
CA VAL A 204 5.00 5.52 -5.50
C VAL A 204 5.37 5.93 -4.09
N PHE A 205 4.36 5.95 -3.21
CA PHE A 205 4.58 6.12 -1.79
C PHE A 205 4.85 4.76 -1.16
N VAL A 206 6.06 4.57 -0.66
CA VAL A 206 6.53 3.35 0.01
C VAL A 206 6.42 3.57 1.52
N MET A 207 5.82 2.61 2.24
CA MET A 207 5.64 2.74 3.69
C MET A 207 5.70 1.40 4.42
N ARG A 208 6.04 1.46 5.70
CA ARG A 208 5.86 0.33 6.64
C ARG A 208 4.38 0.20 7.00
N PRO A 209 3.80 -1.01 7.10
CA PRO A 209 2.41 -1.20 7.52
C PRO A 209 2.08 -0.57 8.88
N LEU A 210 3.07 -0.53 9.79
CA LEU A 210 2.95 0.06 11.12
C LEU A 210 3.03 1.59 11.14
N LEU A 211 3.25 2.25 10.02
CA LEU A 211 3.20 3.71 9.95
C LEU A 211 1.77 4.19 10.21
N ALA A 212 1.59 5.00 11.25
CA ALA A 212 0.30 5.58 11.55
C ALA A 212 -0.10 6.58 10.46
N HIS A 213 -1.31 6.43 9.96
CA HIS A 213 -1.82 7.27 8.90
C HIS A 213 -3.34 7.45 8.95
N THR A 214 -3.81 8.49 8.28
CA THR A 214 -5.22 8.82 8.10
C THR A 214 -5.46 9.25 6.66
N SER A 215 -6.71 9.26 6.22
CA SER A 215 -7.10 9.76 4.89
C SER A 215 -8.10 10.89 5.04
N LEU A 216 -7.76 12.07 4.53
CA LEU A 216 -8.61 13.24 4.62
C LEU A 216 -9.79 13.18 3.64
N LEU A 217 -10.83 14.00 3.90
CA LEU A 217 -11.87 14.26 2.92
C LEU A 217 -11.31 15.03 1.72
N SER A 218 -11.89 14.80 0.56
CA SER A 218 -11.72 15.72 -0.56
C SER A 218 -12.46 17.04 -0.29
N MET A 219 -11.96 18.12 -0.82
CA MET A 219 -12.64 19.43 -0.73
C MET A 219 -13.99 19.39 -1.46
N PRO A 220 -15.02 20.03 -0.93
CA PRO A 220 -16.29 20.15 -1.62
C PRO A 220 -16.10 20.82 -3.00
N GLY A 221 -16.73 20.24 -4.03
CA GLY A 221 -16.67 20.78 -5.40
C GLY A 221 -15.39 20.44 -6.18
N THR A 222 -14.46 19.67 -5.65
CA THR A 222 -13.33 19.18 -6.45
C THR A 222 -13.82 18.33 -7.62
N SER A 223 -13.19 18.48 -8.77
CA SER A 223 -13.38 17.61 -9.94
C SER A 223 -12.35 16.48 -10.04
N ARG A 224 -11.46 16.35 -9.04
CA ARG A 224 -10.31 15.45 -9.07
C ARG A 224 -10.64 14.08 -8.51
N HIS A 225 -10.24 13.04 -9.21
CA HIS A 225 -10.12 11.68 -8.68
C HIS A 225 -8.87 11.53 -7.80
N ARG A 226 -8.86 10.50 -6.96
CA ARG A 226 -7.67 9.97 -6.33
C ARG A 226 -7.67 8.46 -6.46
N ARG A 227 -7.10 7.95 -7.55
CA ARG A 227 -6.96 6.52 -7.83
C ARG A 227 -5.58 6.04 -7.40
N THR A 228 -5.58 4.98 -6.61
CA THR A 228 -4.35 4.43 -6.02
C THR A 228 -4.42 2.91 -6.08
N ILE A 229 -3.37 2.29 -6.60
CA ILE A 229 -3.10 0.86 -6.45
C ILE A 229 -2.27 0.70 -5.17
N HIS A 230 -2.70 -0.21 -4.30
CA HIS A 230 -2.05 -0.48 -3.02
C HIS A 230 -1.64 -1.96 -3.00
N LEU A 231 -0.33 -2.21 -2.92
CA LEU A 231 0.25 -3.55 -2.87
C LEU A 231 0.94 -3.76 -1.53
N GLU A 232 0.63 -4.86 -0.87
CA GLU A 232 1.32 -5.31 0.34
C GLU A 232 2.29 -6.43 -0.03
N LEU A 233 3.53 -6.31 0.45
CA LEU A 233 4.64 -7.21 0.12
C LEU A 233 5.20 -7.84 1.39
N ALA A 234 5.55 -9.11 1.30
CA ALA A 234 6.16 -9.85 2.40
C ALA A 234 7.13 -10.92 1.89
N PRO A 235 8.11 -11.37 2.72
CA PRO A 235 8.90 -12.55 2.43
C PRO A 235 8.02 -13.82 2.38
N ALA A 236 8.37 -14.76 1.50
CA ALA A 236 7.62 -16.01 1.33
C ALA A 236 7.45 -16.80 2.63
N ASN A 237 8.54 -16.97 3.38
CA ASN A 237 8.62 -17.86 4.53
C ASN A 237 8.48 -17.11 5.87
N VAL A 238 7.66 -16.07 5.94
CA VAL A 238 7.51 -15.28 7.16
C VAL A 238 6.35 -15.76 8.04
N LEU A 239 5.35 -16.42 7.47
CA LEU A 239 4.21 -16.94 8.23
C LEU A 239 4.58 -18.26 8.94
N PRO A 240 4.25 -18.38 10.24
CA PRO A 240 4.39 -19.67 10.94
C PRO A 240 3.31 -20.67 10.50
N ALA A 241 3.66 -21.94 10.41
CA ALA A 241 2.69 -22.99 10.15
C ALA A 241 1.60 -23.04 11.26
N PRO A 242 0.34 -23.32 10.92
CA PRO A 242 -0.17 -23.72 9.61
C PRO A 242 -0.66 -22.53 8.75
N LEU A 243 -0.38 -21.27 9.12
CA LEU A 243 -0.80 -20.12 8.34
C LEU A 243 -0.14 -20.09 6.97
N GLN A 244 -0.91 -19.74 5.96
CA GLN A 244 -0.46 -19.47 4.59
C GLN A 244 -1.05 -18.15 4.11
N TRP A 245 -0.33 -17.44 3.25
CA TRP A 245 -0.87 -16.26 2.59
C TRP A 245 -2.07 -16.65 1.73
N HIS A 246 -3.11 -15.80 1.71
CA HIS A 246 -4.23 -16.00 0.78
C HIS A 246 -3.78 -15.89 -0.67
N ASP A 247 -2.96 -14.89 -0.96
CA ASP A 247 -2.26 -14.70 -2.23
C ASP A 247 -0.76 -14.59 -1.94
N PHE A 248 0.07 -15.12 -2.82
CA PHE A 248 1.51 -14.89 -2.84
C PHE A 248 1.97 -14.95 -4.30
N VAL A 249 2.33 -13.80 -4.86
CA VAL A 249 2.77 -13.68 -6.26
C VAL A 249 4.15 -13.04 -6.28
N ASP A 250 5.16 -13.77 -6.70
CA ASP A 250 6.58 -13.39 -6.84
C ASP A 250 6.95 -12.94 -8.26
#